data_2ca504929d0832fa0b20817f2ffe6382
#
_entry.id   2ca504929d0832fa0b20817f2ffe6382
#
_cell.length_a   1.000
_cell.length_b   1.000
_cell.length_c   1.000
_cell.angle_alpha   90.00
_cell.angle_beta   90.00
_cell.angle_gamma   90.00
#
_symmetry.space_group_name_H-M   'P 1'
#
loop_
_entity.id
_entity.type
_entity.pdbx_description
1 polymer ?
#
loop_
_entity_poly.entity_id
_entity_poly.type
_entity_poly.pdbx_seq_one_letter_code
_entity_poly.pdbx_strand_id
1 'polypeptide(L)'
;MAIYFLHSYGIIHRDLKPENILMTDLTLQADLKLLDFGLSKIIGNEEKCTEPYGTLSFVAPEVLESKPYDKSVDLWSIGIITFLLLCGYLPFDDKHSEKEIARQTVQDPVPYDKKIMSKYSPEAWIFVDGLLQKKPEKRYSIKEVLEHPWIKKMDKVPKERRDSKNDSKFGFYTSKME
;
A
#
# COMPACT_ATOMS: atom_id res chain seq x y z
N MET A 1 8.52 -0.11 8.95
CA MET A 1 10.01 -0.06 8.80
C MET A 1 10.57 -1.07 7.79
N ALA A 2 9.90 -2.21 7.54
CA ALA A 2 10.42 -3.25 6.63
C ALA A 2 10.76 -2.73 5.21
N ILE A 3 9.86 -1.99 4.56
CA ILE A 3 10.08 -1.47 3.20
C ILE A 3 11.24 -0.47 3.15
N TYR A 4 11.38 0.40 4.16
CA TYR A 4 12.56 1.27 4.25
C TYR A 4 13.87 0.47 4.27
N PHE A 5 13.89 -0.61 5.07
CA PHE A 5 15.06 -1.51 5.14
C PHE A 5 15.35 -2.12 3.77
N LEU A 6 14.38 -2.72 3.10
CA LEU A 6 14.56 -3.29 1.76
C LEU A 6 15.10 -2.25 0.77
N HIS A 7 14.45 -1.08 0.73
CA HIS A 7 14.84 -0.01 -0.19
C HIS A 7 16.23 0.56 0.09
N SER A 8 16.71 0.51 1.35
CA SER A 8 18.06 0.93 1.69
C SER A 8 19.15 -0.03 1.17
N TYR A 9 18.78 -1.29 0.95
CA TYR A 9 19.64 -2.31 0.32
C TYR A 9 19.39 -2.46 -1.19
N GLY A 10 18.63 -1.55 -1.80
CA GLY A 10 18.32 -1.61 -3.22
C GLY A 10 17.34 -2.72 -3.60
N ILE A 11 16.61 -3.29 -2.64
CA ILE A 11 15.66 -4.37 -2.89
C ILE A 11 14.27 -3.77 -3.15
N ILE A 12 13.65 -4.16 -4.28
CA ILE A 12 12.24 -3.91 -4.60
C ILE A 12 11.48 -5.21 -4.35
N HIS A 13 10.34 -5.14 -3.65
CA HIS A 13 9.52 -6.31 -3.37
C HIS A 13 8.67 -6.73 -4.57
N ARG A 14 8.03 -5.79 -5.25
CA ARG A 14 7.22 -5.91 -6.48
C ARG A 14 5.89 -6.66 -6.38
N ASP A 15 5.59 -7.31 -5.25
CA ASP A 15 4.30 -7.98 -5.01
C ASP A 15 3.77 -7.73 -3.60
N LEU A 16 3.75 -6.45 -3.19
CA LEU A 16 3.13 -6.06 -1.92
C LEU A 16 1.61 -6.12 -2.05
N LYS A 17 1.00 -6.96 -1.19
CA LYS A 17 -0.45 -7.15 -1.07
C LYS A 17 -0.76 -7.70 0.32
N PRO A 18 -2.01 -7.63 0.79
CA PRO A 18 -2.38 -8.14 2.12
C PRO A 18 -1.96 -9.59 2.36
N GLU A 19 -2.07 -10.45 1.34
CA GLU A 19 -1.71 -11.88 1.43
C GLU A 19 -0.22 -12.10 1.73
N ASN A 20 0.64 -11.14 1.37
CA ASN A 20 2.07 -11.17 1.63
C ASN A 20 2.48 -10.43 2.90
N ILE A 21 1.51 -10.04 3.75
CA ILE A 21 1.73 -9.37 5.03
C ILE A 21 1.14 -10.22 6.16
N LEU A 22 2.01 -10.83 6.94
CA LEU A 22 1.61 -11.67 8.08
C LEU A 22 1.64 -10.84 9.37
N MET A 23 0.57 -10.91 10.15
CA MET A 23 0.56 -10.46 11.55
C MET A 23 1.08 -11.59 12.44
N THR A 24 1.96 -11.28 13.40
CA THR A 24 2.53 -12.30 14.31
C THR A 24 1.51 -12.84 15.30
N ASP A 25 0.47 -12.08 15.58
CA ASP A 25 -0.65 -12.44 16.44
C ASP A 25 -1.88 -11.60 16.08
N LEU A 26 -3.00 -11.75 16.79
CA LEU A 26 -4.25 -11.04 16.55
C LEU A 26 -4.41 -9.76 17.39
N THR A 27 -3.36 -9.31 18.05
CA THR A 27 -3.39 -8.09 18.84
C THR A 27 -3.12 -6.84 18.03
N LEU A 28 -3.52 -5.67 18.52
CA LEU A 28 -3.18 -4.38 17.90
C LEU A 28 -1.68 -4.05 17.98
N GLN A 29 -0.90 -4.85 18.70
CA GLN A 29 0.55 -4.71 18.86
C GLN A 29 1.33 -5.71 18.02
N ALA A 30 0.64 -6.56 17.25
CA ALA A 30 1.25 -7.55 16.38
C ALA A 30 2.32 -6.93 15.47
N ASP A 31 3.46 -7.58 15.40
CA ASP A 31 4.46 -7.23 14.41
C ASP A 31 4.00 -7.70 13.01
N LEU A 32 4.33 -6.92 12.00
CA LEU A 32 4.07 -7.28 10.61
C LEU A 32 5.33 -7.87 9.98
N LYS A 33 5.18 -9.03 9.36
CA LYS A 33 6.24 -9.69 8.58
C LYS A 33 5.86 -9.68 7.10
N LEU A 34 6.81 -9.32 6.26
CA LEU A 34 6.67 -9.47 4.81
C LEU A 34 7.02 -10.90 4.43
N LEU A 35 6.20 -11.46 3.57
CA LEU A 35 6.34 -12.79 2.99
C LEU A 35 6.61 -12.68 1.48
N ASP A 36 7.03 -13.80 0.90
CA ASP A 36 7.15 -14.02 -0.53
C ASP A 36 8.02 -12.98 -1.28
N PHE A 37 9.31 -13.25 -1.30
CA PHE A 37 10.29 -12.50 -2.05
C PHE A 37 10.55 -13.07 -3.46
N GLY A 38 9.69 -13.96 -3.95
CA GLY A 38 9.86 -14.66 -5.24
C GLY A 38 9.91 -13.72 -6.44
N LEU A 39 9.26 -12.57 -6.36
CA LEU A 39 9.31 -11.53 -7.39
C LEU A 39 10.27 -10.38 -7.07
N SER A 40 10.97 -10.40 -5.93
CA SER A 40 11.85 -9.31 -5.52
C SER A 40 13.08 -9.19 -6.43
N LYS A 41 13.60 -7.97 -6.56
CA LYS A 41 14.79 -7.69 -7.35
C LYS A 41 15.74 -6.74 -6.60
N ILE A 42 17.03 -7.01 -6.68
CA ILE A 42 18.07 -6.07 -6.24
C ILE A 42 18.42 -5.19 -7.42
N ILE A 43 18.41 -3.88 -7.24
CA ILE A 43 18.78 -2.90 -8.26
C ILE A 43 19.83 -1.92 -7.72
N GLY A 44 20.69 -1.45 -8.61
CA GLY A 44 21.59 -0.33 -8.34
C GLY A 44 20.85 1.02 -8.20
N ASN A 45 21.56 2.05 -7.75
CA ASN A 45 20.95 3.35 -7.44
C ASN A 45 20.22 4.02 -8.62
N GLU A 46 20.69 3.83 -9.85
CA GLU A 46 20.10 4.43 -11.07
C GLU A 46 19.47 3.37 -11.99
N GLU A 47 19.49 2.11 -11.55
CA GLU A 47 18.93 1.02 -12.33
C GLU A 47 17.42 1.04 -12.28
N LYS A 48 16.79 0.69 -13.41
CA LYS A 48 15.34 0.55 -13.56
C LYS A 48 14.99 -0.89 -13.93
N CYS A 49 13.82 -1.32 -13.47
CA CYS A 49 13.20 -2.57 -13.91
C CYS A 49 12.28 -2.32 -15.10
N THR A 50 12.08 -3.35 -15.91
CA THR A 50 11.14 -3.31 -17.06
C THR A 50 10.20 -4.50 -17.08
N GLU A 51 10.43 -5.51 -16.25
CA GLU A 51 9.63 -6.73 -16.20
C GLU A 51 8.26 -6.45 -15.54
N PRO A 52 7.13 -6.84 -16.17
CA PRO A 52 5.79 -6.56 -15.67
C PRO A 52 5.35 -7.58 -14.61
N TYR A 53 5.91 -7.50 -13.41
CA TYR A 53 5.57 -8.37 -12.29
C TYR A 53 4.63 -7.71 -11.29
N GLY A 54 3.87 -8.54 -10.58
CA GLY A 54 3.00 -8.17 -9.47
C GLY A 54 1.56 -8.63 -9.64
N THR A 55 0.77 -8.48 -8.58
CA THR A 55 -0.67 -8.76 -8.56
C THR A 55 -1.44 -7.54 -9.07
N LEU A 56 -2.22 -7.69 -10.14
CA LEU A 56 -2.80 -6.60 -10.95
C LEU A 56 -3.41 -5.46 -10.13
N SER A 57 -4.23 -5.76 -9.12
CA SER A 57 -4.91 -4.74 -8.31
C SER A 57 -3.96 -3.87 -7.47
N PHE A 58 -2.70 -4.31 -7.30
CA PHE A 58 -1.69 -3.62 -6.50
C PHE A 58 -0.53 -3.06 -7.33
N VAL A 59 -0.53 -3.34 -8.64
CA VAL A 59 0.55 -2.95 -9.56
C VAL A 59 0.46 -1.44 -9.89
N ALA A 60 1.61 -0.79 -9.91
CA ALA A 60 1.71 0.63 -10.23
C ALA A 60 1.45 0.93 -11.71
N PRO A 61 0.92 2.13 -12.06
CA PRO A 61 0.59 2.51 -13.44
C PRO A 61 1.75 2.33 -14.41
N GLU A 62 2.96 2.74 -14.03
CA GLU A 62 4.16 2.66 -14.86
C GLU A 62 4.53 1.21 -15.23
N VAL A 63 4.24 0.24 -14.36
CA VAL A 63 4.46 -1.20 -14.64
C VAL A 63 3.44 -1.70 -15.66
N LEU A 64 2.16 -1.30 -15.51
CA LEU A 64 1.09 -1.65 -16.45
C LEU A 64 1.32 -1.03 -17.84
N GLU A 65 1.96 0.13 -17.88
CA GLU A 65 2.34 0.80 -19.12
C GLU A 65 3.66 0.28 -19.73
N SER A 66 4.27 -0.75 -19.12
CA SER A 66 5.58 -1.30 -19.52
C SER A 66 6.70 -0.24 -19.56
N LYS A 67 6.62 0.76 -18.70
CA LYS A 67 7.64 1.78 -18.52
C LYS A 67 8.74 1.32 -17.56
N PRO A 68 9.97 1.82 -17.68
CA PRO A 68 11.00 1.58 -16.69
C PRO A 68 10.57 2.09 -15.30
N TYR A 69 10.75 1.28 -14.26
CA TYR A 69 10.32 1.59 -12.89
C TYR A 69 11.40 1.30 -11.85
N ASP A 70 11.22 1.83 -10.66
CA ASP A 70 12.10 1.64 -9.52
C ASP A 70 11.31 1.27 -8.24
N LYS A 71 11.95 1.39 -7.09
CA LYS A 71 11.38 1.08 -5.78
C LYS A 71 10.11 1.88 -5.42
N SER A 72 9.77 2.94 -6.15
CA SER A 72 8.53 3.70 -5.94
C SER A 72 7.26 2.88 -6.22
N VAL A 73 7.36 1.78 -6.97
CA VAL A 73 6.22 0.86 -7.20
C VAL A 73 5.72 0.21 -5.91
N ASP A 74 6.62 -0.10 -4.96
CA ASP A 74 6.23 -0.63 -3.65
C ASP A 74 5.43 0.40 -2.85
N LEU A 75 5.72 1.70 -3.00
CA LEU A 75 4.98 2.77 -2.33
C LEU A 75 3.58 2.95 -2.91
N TRP A 76 3.40 2.75 -4.21
CA TRP A 76 2.07 2.64 -4.82
C TRP A 76 1.27 1.49 -4.20
N SER A 77 1.84 0.30 -4.12
CA SER A 77 1.17 -0.87 -3.53
C SER A 77 0.78 -0.62 -2.07
N ILE A 78 1.64 0.05 -1.28
CA ILE A 78 1.30 0.50 0.09
C ILE A 78 0.12 1.47 0.06
N GLY A 79 0.04 2.37 -0.90
CA GLY A 79 -1.09 3.28 -1.10
C GLY A 79 -2.40 2.52 -1.34
N ILE A 80 -2.39 1.52 -2.23
CA ILE A 80 -3.55 0.65 -2.50
C ILE A 80 -3.98 -0.11 -1.24
N ILE A 81 -3.01 -0.72 -0.52
CA ILE A 81 -3.30 -1.42 0.74
C ILE A 81 -3.90 -0.46 1.77
N THR A 82 -3.35 0.74 1.90
CA THR A 82 -3.87 1.74 2.85
C THR A 82 -5.29 2.17 2.48
N PHE A 83 -5.55 2.41 1.20
CA PHE A 83 -6.90 2.72 0.72
C PHE A 83 -7.88 1.58 1.04
N LEU A 84 -7.50 0.33 0.75
CA LEU A 84 -8.30 -0.86 1.05
C LEU A 84 -8.63 -0.95 2.55
N LEU A 85 -7.65 -0.71 3.43
CA LEU A 85 -7.86 -0.75 4.88
C LEU A 85 -8.80 0.37 5.38
N LEU A 86 -8.77 1.55 4.76
CA LEU A 86 -9.64 2.66 5.13
C LEU A 86 -11.05 2.52 4.56
N CYS A 87 -11.17 2.03 3.32
CA CYS A 87 -12.44 2.00 2.58
C CYS A 87 -13.16 0.66 2.63
N GLY A 88 -12.43 -0.46 2.79
CA GLY A 88 -12.97 -1.82 2.71
C GLY A 88 -13.14 -2.36 1.29
N TYR A 89 -12.66 -1.63 0.28
CA TYR A 89 -12.65 -2.03 -1.14
C TYR A 89 -11.44 -1.45 -1.85
N LEU A 90 -11.10 -2.00 -3.02
CA LEU A 90 -9.99 -1.52 -3.85
C LEU A 90 -10.38 -0.25 -4.62
N PRO A 91 -9.45 0.70 -4.83
CA PRO A 91 -9.74 1.93 -5.57
C PRO A 91 -9.99 1.69 -7.06
N PHE A 92 -9.36 0.67 -7.61
CA PHE A 92 -9.52 0.24 -8.99
C PHE A 92 -9.87 -1.24 -8.97
N ASP A 93 -11.11 -1.55 -9.30
CA ASP A 93 -11.64 -2.90 -9.30
C ASP A 93 -12.72 -3.01 -10.35
N ASP A 94 -12.65 -4.07 -11.16
CA ASP A 94 -13.70 -4.46 -12.08
C ASP A 94 -13.84 -5.98 -12.05
N LYS A 95 -14.99 -6.46 -11.59
CA LYS A 95 -15.27 -7.89 -11.43
C LYS A 95 -15.26 -8.66 -12.76
N HIS A 96 -15.25 -7.98 -13.88
CA HIS A 96 -15.46 -8.55 -15.20
C HIS A 96 -14.24 -8.48 -16.13
N SER A 97 -13.24 -7.60 -15.86
CA SER A 97 -12.15 -7.37 -16.80
C SER A 97 -10.85 -6.87 -16.17
N GLU A 98 -9.80 -7.69 -16.27
CA GLU A 98 -8.43 -7.26 -15.92
C GLU A 98 -7.96 -6.06 -16.74
N LYS A 99 -8.38 -5.99 -18.01
CA LYS A 99 -8.08 -4.84 -18.89
C LYS A 99 -8.68 -3.55 -18.35
N GLU A 100 -9.89 -3.63 -17.77
CA GLU A 100 -10.54 -2.46 -17.22
C GLU A 100 -9.88 -2.02 -15.91
N ILE A 101 -9.46 -2.95 -15.04
CA ILE A 101 -8.65 -2.63 -13.85
C ILE A 101 -7.36 -1.90 -14.27
N ALA A 102 -6.64 -2.42 -15.26
CA ALA A 102 -5.43 -1.80 -15.78
C ALA A 102 -5.69 -0.39 -16.34
N ARG A 103 -6.77 -0.21 -17.13
CA ARG A 103 -7.17 1.08 -17.67
C ARG A 103 -7.46 2.09 -16.54
N GLN A 104 -8.29 1.70 -15.57
CA GLN A 104 -8.64 2.54 -14.40
C GLN A 104 -7.38 2.91 -13.61
N THR A 105 -6.50 1.95 -13.35
CA THR A 105 -5.25 2.18 -12.62
C THR A 105 -4.37 3.22 -13.33
N VAL A 106 -4.34 3.22 -14.65
CA VAL A 106 -3.52 4.18 -15.43
C VAL A 106 -4.21 5.53 -15.60
N GLN A 107 -5.53 5.54 -15.88
CA GLN A 107 -6.22 6.72 -16.40
C GLN A 107 -7.16 7.41 -15.41
N ASP A 108 -7.88 6.64 -14.58
CA ASP A 108 -8.95 7.22 -13.76
C ASP A 108 -8.40 7.83 -12.46
N PRO A 109 -9.01 8.89 -11.95
CA PRO A 109 -8.69 9.43 -10.63
C PRO A 109 -9.01 8.41 -9.54
N VAL A 110 -8.34 8.52 -8.39
CA VAL A 110 -8.68 7.71 -7.22
C VAL A 110 -10.12 8.05 -6.76
N PRO A 111 -11.01 7.06 -6.60
CA PRO A 111 -12.43 7.31 -6.31
C PRO A 111 -12.66 7.54 -4.82
N TYR A 112 -12.38 8.74 -4.33
CA TYR A 112 -12.59 9.10 -2.92
C TYR A 112 -14.08 9.29 -2.60
N ASP A 113 -14.64 8.44 -1.71
CA ASP A 113 -16.00 8.62 -1.17
C ASP A 113 -15.98 9.59 0.03
N LYS A 114 -16.69 10.71 -0.11
CA LYS A 114 -16.78 11.75 0.94
C LYS A 114 -17.33 11.22 2.26
N LYS A 115 -18.26 10.24 2.24
CA LYS A 115 -18.83 9.65 3.47
C LYS A 115 -17.78 8.81 4.21
N ILE A 116 -16.90 8.12 3.47
CA ILE A 116 -15.81 7.35 4.06
C ILE A 116 -14.71 8.31 4.51
N MET A 117 -14.36 9.29 3.69
CA MET A 117 -13.36 10.30 4.05
C MET A 117 -13.67 11.01 5.37
N SER A 118 -14.94 11.31 5.66
CA SER A 118 -15.35 11.98 6.89
C SER A 118 -15.14 11.15 8.17
N LYS A 119 -14.87 9.84 8.05
CA LYS A 119 -14.60 8.95 9.20
C LYS A 119 -13.14 8.99 9.68
N TYR A 120 -12.24 9.54 8.89
CA TYR A 120 -10.81 9.53 9.16
C TYR A 120 -10.26 10.96 9.13
N SER A 121 -9.06 11.14 9.69
CA SER A 121 -8.41 12.45 9.67
C SER A 121 -7.99 12.89 8.26
N PRO A 122 -7.95 14.19 7.98
CA PRO A 122 -7.48 14.70 6.69
C PRO A 122 -6.08 14.19 6.33
N GLU A 123 -5.21 14.03 7.33
CA GLU A 123 -3.84 13.56 7.13
C GLU A 123 -3.79 12.11 6.58
N ALA A 124 -4.79 11.26 6.95
CA ALA A 124 -4.88 9.91 6.39
C ALA A 124 -5.08 9.95 4.86
N TRP A 125 -5.94 10.85 4.38
CA TRP A 125 -6.21 10.99 2.95
C TRP A 125 -5.09 11.66 2.20
N ILE A 126 -4.42 12.66 2.80
CA ILE A 126 -3.21 13.27 2.23
C ILE A 126 -2.12 12.21 2.07
N PHE A 127 -1.98 11.31 3.04
CA PHE A 127 -1.05 10.19 2.98
C PHE A 127 -1.36 9.25 1.80
N VAL A 128 -2.62 8.81 1.69
CA VAL A 128 -3.06 7.93 0.59
C VAL A 128 -2.87 8.62 -0.76
N ASP A 129 -3.28 9.87 -0.89
CA ASP A 129 -3.16 10.63 -2.14
C ASP A 129 -1.70 10.81 -2.57
N GLY A 130 -0.80 11.08 -1.62
CA GLY A 130 0.63 11.18 -1.89
C GLY A 130 1.26 9.86 -2.36
N LEU A 131 0.73 8.72 -1.92
CA LEU A 131 1.17 7.39 -2.38
C LEU A 131 0.54 6.98 -3.72
N LEU A 132 -0.72 7.37 -3.98
CA LEU A 132 -1.45 7.01 -5.19
C LEU A 132 -1.30 8.02 -6.33
N GLN A 133 -0.17 8.73 -6.36
CA GLN A 133 0.19 9.58 -7.49
C GLN A 133 0.56 8.71 -8.71
N LYS A 134 -0.14 8.92 -9.83
CA LYS A 134 0.06 8.15 -11.07
C LYS A 134 1.47 8.31 -11.62
N LYS A 135 2.04 9.50 -11.50
CA LYS A 135 3.40 9.81 -11.92
C LYS A 135 4.38 9.50 -10.79
N PRO A 136 5.35 8.57 -10.98
CA PRO A 136 6.29 8.17 -9.93
C PRO A 136 7.05 9.34 -9.31
N GLU A 137 7.40 10.35 -10.10
CA GLU A 137 8.14 11.55 -9.66
C GLU A 137 7.31 12.49 -8.76
N LYS A 138 5.98 12.32 -8.70
CA LYS A 138 5.08 13.03 -7.80
C LYS A 138 4.69 12.21 -6.57
N ARG A 139 4.95 10.90 -6.60
CA ARG A 139 4.65 9.99 -5.51
C ARG A 139 5.60 10.21 -4.35
N TYR A 140 5.11 10.09 -3.13
CA TYR A 140 5.96 10.19 -1.95
C TYR A 140 7.15 9.23 -2.04
N SER A 141 8.32 9.72 -1.64
CA SER A 141 9.47 8.89 -1.35
C SER A 141 9.29 8.16 -0.01
N ILE A 142 10.05 7.10 0.21
CA ILE A 142 10.02 6.39 1.50
C ILE A 142 10.36 7.31 2.69
N LYS A 143 11.19 8.31 2.49
CA LYS A 143 11.53 9.31 3.52
C LYS A 143 10.31 10.17 3.88
N GLU A 144 9.58 10.68 2.88
CA GLU A 144 8.36 11.47 3.09
C GLU A 144 7.28 10.63 3.77
N VAL A 145 7.15 9.34 3.40
CA VAL A 145 6.23 8.38 4.05
C VAL A 145 6.54 8.28 5.55
N LEU A 146 7.80 8.07 5.94
CA LEU A 146 8.21 7.94 7.34
C LEU A 146 8.07 9.24 8.13
N GLU A 147 8.21 10.39 7.46
CA GLU A 147 8.08 11.70 8.08
C GLU A 147 6.65 12.23 8.08
N HIS A 148 5.72 11.55 7.42
CA HIS A 148 4.35 12.04 7.28
C HIS A 148 3.64 12.20 8.64
N PRO A 149 2.89 13.29 8.86
CA PRO A 149 2.25 13.58 10.15
C PRO A 149 1.31 12.45 10.62
N TRP A 150 0.62 11.80 9.70
CA TRP A 150 -0.27 10.68 10.03
C TRP A 150 0.50 9.50 10.63
N ILE A 151 1.64 9.14 10.06
CA ILE A 151 2.52 8.07 10.57
C ILE A 151 3.14 8.47 11.92
N LYS A 152 3.68 9.69 12.03
CA LYS A 152 4.29 10.18 13.28
C LYS A 152 3.29 10.29 14.45
N LYS A 153 2.01 10.53 14.17
CA LYS A 153 0.97 10.51 15.20
C LYS A 153 0.78 9.11 15.78
N MET A 154 0.85 8.07 14.96
CA MET A 154 0.70 6.68 15.39
C MET A 154 1.85 6.23 16.30
N ASP A 155 3.07 6.68 16.04
CA ASP A 155 4.23 6.35 16.88
C ASP A 155 4.13 6.94 18.30
N LYS A 156 3.37 8.03 18.45
CA LYS A 156 3.17 8.71 19.75
C LYS A 156 2.04 8.12 20.61
N VAL A 157 1.23 7.21 20.06
CA VAL A 157 0.18 6.54 20.83
C VAL A 157 0.82 5.47 21.71
N PRO A 158 0.74 5.59 23.06
CA PRO A 158 1.27 4.56 23.96
C PRO A 158 0.69 3.19 23.60
N LYS A 159 1.51 2.15 23.61
CA LYS A 159 1.09 0.79 23.29
C LYS A 159 -0.14 0.37 24.11
N GLU A 160 -0.20 0.75 25.39
CA GLU A 160 -1.31 0.48 26.33
C GLU A 160 -2.67 1.11 25.89
N ARG A 161 -2.66 2.21 25.16
CA ARG A 161 -3.91 2.84 24.63
C ARG A 161 -4.40 2.23 23.32
N ARG A 162 -3.59 1.41 22.67
CA ARG A 162 -3.99 0.71 21.44
C ARG A 162 -4.98 -0.41 21.72
N ASP A 163 -5.00 -0.95 22.97
CA ASP A 163 -5.78 -2.12 23.34
C ASP A 163 -7.23 -1.82 23.81
N SER A 164 -7.58 -0.57 24.14
CA SER A 164 -8.77 -0.31 24.96
C SER A 164 -10.04 0.12 24.26
N LYS A 165 -10.11 0.23 22.92
CA LYS A 165 -11.31 0.81 22.29
C LYS A 165 -11.88 0.17 21.02
N ASN A 166 -11.36 -0.92 20.47
CA ASN A 166 -11.89 -1.41 19.18
C ASN A 166 -11.86 -2.94 18.92
N ASP A 167 -11.84 -3.79 19.93
CA ASP A 167 -11.90 -5.27 19.72
C ASP A 167 -13.16 -5.75 18.98
N SER A 168 -14.22 -4.94 18.92
CA SER A 168 -15.48 -5.33 18.26
C SER A 168 -15.59 -4.98 16.78
N LYS A 169 -14.64 -4.24 16.19
CA LYS A 169 -14.74 -3.80 14.79
C LYS A 169 -13.85 -4.56 13.79
N PHE A 170 -12.88 -5.33 14.25
CA PHE A 170 -11.96 -6.08 13.37
C PHE A 170 -12.42 -7.53 13.07
N GLY A 171 -13.51 -8.01 13.67
CA GLY A 171 -14.02 -9.38 13.47
C GLY A 171 -14.61 -9.70 12.09
N PHE A 172 -14.60 -8.80 11.13
CA PHE A 172 -15.32 -8.99 9.86
C PHE A 172 -14.50 -9.56 8.69
N TYR A 173 -13.20 -9.73 8.83
CA TYR A 173 -12.37 -10.13 7.69
C TYR A 173 -12.00 -11.62 7.63
N THR A 174 -12.27 -12.41 8.67
CA THR A 174 -11.92 -13.84 8.69
C THR A 174 -13.00 -14.79 8.13
N SER A 175 -14.22 -14.31 7.84
CA SER A 175 -15.36 -15.18 7.47
C SER A 175 -15.69 -15.23 5.97
N LYS A 176 -14.82 -14.75 5.07
CA LYS A 176 -15.03 -14.78 3.61
C LYS A 176 -13.89 -15.41 2.80
N MET A 177 -13.05 -16.20 3.44
CA MET A 177 -12.01 -17.01 2.78
C MET A 177 -12.28 -18.51 2.95
N GLU A 178 -13.56 -18.95 2.91
CA GLU A 178 -13.95 -20.32 2.63
C GLU A 178 -14.66 -20.42 1.26
#